data_5f6d719cfe2697bc995d338731e7d178
#
_entry.id   5f6d719cfe2697bc995d338731e7d178
#
_cell.length_a   1.000
_cell.length_b   1.000
_cell.length_c   1.000
_cell.angle_alpha   90.00
_cell.angle_beta   90.00
_cell.angle_gamma   90.00
#
_symmetry.space_group_name_H-M   'P 1'
#
loop_
_entity.id
_entity.type
_entity.pdbx_description
1 polymer ?
#
loop_
_entity_poly.entity_id
_entity_poly.type
_entity_poly.pdbx_seq_one_letter_code
_entity_poly.pdbx_strand_id
1 'polypeptide(L)'
;MDLEREIAEGLAELHTRWDARIAATPARTDPKPQGDGAKNRHGMPVEPPGQNLFEQAEWPVLDIGQTPKIATEKWRLTIDGAVTRPQTFSWEQFQALPQVDDQQDFHCVTGWSILDMKFRGVRFETLAALARLAPEATHVMCHAADGYSTNLPLEEALKPDVLLVHTLAGQPLPVDHGGPVRMVVPELWAWKGAKWINRLEFLTRDVRGYWEIRGYSNTAH
;
A
#
# COMPACT_ATOMS: atom_id res chain seq x y z
N MET A 1 -19.87 -17.53 9.85
CA MET A 1 -18.67 -18.11 9.21
C MET A 1 -17.50 -17.50 9.98
N ASP A 2 -16.53 -18.30 10.37
CA ASP A 2 -15.39 -17.80 11.15
C ASP A 2 -14.52 -16.92 10.23
N LEU A 3 -14.19 -15.72 10.66
CA LEU A 3 -13.42 -14.73 9.89
C LEU A 3 -12.06 -15.30 9.47
N GLU A 4 -11.38 -16.03 10.35
CA GLU A 4 -10.09 -16.65 10.04
C GLU A 4 -10.21 -17.66 8.89
N ARG A 5 -11.25 -18.47 8.91
CA ARG A 5 -11.53 -19.43 7.83
C ARG A 5 -11.83 -18.71 6.51
N GLU A 6 -12.62 -17.66 6.56
CA GLU A 6 -12.98 -16.87 5.38
C GLU A 6 -11.72 -16.23 4.74
N ILE A 7 -10.82 -15.69 5.57
CA ILE A 7 -9.53 -15.14 5.11
C ILE A 7 -8.68 -16.25 4.51
N ALA A 8 -8.53 -17.39 5.18
CA ALA A 8 -7.72 -18.51 4.70
C ALA A 8 -8.21 -19.04 3.35
N GLU A 9 -9.51 -19.24 3.18
CA GLU A 9 -10.13 -19.65 1.90
C GLU A 9 -9.88 -18.60 0.81
N GLY A 10 -10.01 -17.32 1.14
CA GLY A 10 -9.75 -16.21 0.22
C GLY A 10 -8.30 -16.12 -0.22
N LEU A 11 -7.36 -16.26 0.71
CA LEU A 11 -5.93 -16.27 0.40
C LEU A 11 -5.56 -17.47 -0.48
N ALA A 12 -6.06 -18.67 -0.17
CA ALA A 12 -5.80 -19.85 -0.98
C ALA A 12 -6.28 -19.68 -2.43
N GLU A 13 -7.49 -19.14 -2.62
CA GLU A 13 -8.03 -18.83 -3.95
C GLU A 13 -7.20 -17.76 -4.67
N LEU A 14 -6.82 -16.68 -3.93
CA LEU A 14 -6.03 -15.58 -4.44
C LEU A 14 -4.65 -16.07 -4.92
N HIS A 15 -3.90 -16.78 -4.06
CA HIS A 15 -2.57 -17.27 -4.38
C HIS A 15 -2.60 -18.27 -5.54
N THR A 16 -3.53 -19.23 -5.56
CA THR A 16 -3.66 -20.18 -6.67
C THR A 16 -3.80 -19.45 -8.02
N ARG A 17 -4.56 -18.37 -8.05
CA ARG A 17 -4.81 -17.60 -9.26
C ARG A 17 -3.63 -16.68 -9.62
N TRP A 18 -3.04 -16.01 -8.62
CA TRP A 18 -2.01 -15.01 -8.84
C TRP A 18 -0.63 -15.58 -9.07
N ASP A 19 -0.26 -16.67 -8.40
CA ASP A 19 1.01 -17.34 -8.65
C ASP A 19 1.11 -17.80 -10.11
N ALA A 20 0.03 -18.37 -10.66
CA ALA A 20 -0.02 -18.74 -12.07
C ALA A 20 0.08 -17.51 -13.00
N ARG A 21 -0.53 -16.38 -12.64
CA ARG A 21 -0.51 -15.15 -13.42
C ARG A 21 0.85 -14.46 -13.35
N ILE A 22 1.45 -14.34 -12.16
CA ILE A 22 2.79 -13.76 -11.97
C ILE A 22 3.81 -14.59 -12.77
N ALA A 23 3.73 -15.93 -12.71
CA ALA A 23 4.60 -16.81 -13.49
C ALA A 23 4.44 -16.63 -15.02
N ALA A 24 3.26 -16.24 -15.48
CA ALA A 24 2.97 -16.00 -16.90
C ALA A 24 3.23 -14.53 -17.34
N THR A 25 3.44 -13.61 -16.41
CA THR A 25 3.68 -12.19 -16.71
C THR A 25 5.17 -11.99 -17.04
N PRO A 26 5.52 -11.35 -18.18
CA PRO A 26 6.90 -11.02 -18.47
C PRO A 26 7.52 -10.20 -17.32
N ALA A 27 8.79 -10.50 -17.00
CA ALA A 27 9.51 -9.72 -16.01
C ALA A 27 9.45 -8.23 -16.37
N ARG A 28 9.17 -7.38 -15.38
CA ARG A 28 9.12 -5.92 -15.59
C ARG A 28 10.47 -5.45 -16.10
N THR A 29 10.43 -4.60 -17.11
CA THR A 29 11.63 -4.03 -17.74
C THR A 29 12.11 -2.75 -17.06
N ASP A 30 11.31 -2.19 -16.13
CA ASP A 30 11.72 -1.00 -15.39
C ASP A 30 12.84 -1.35 -14.43
N PRO A 31 14.01 -0.69 -14.55
CA PRO A 31 15.12 -0.99 -13.66
C PRO A 31 14.75 -0.58 -12.23
N LYS A 32 14.91 -1.50 -11.28
CA LYS A 32 14.92 -1.14 -9.86
C LYS A 32 16.04 -0.11 -9.63
N PRO A 33 15.90 0.80 -8.65
CA PRO A 33 16.97 1.72 -8.29
C PRO A 33 18.32 1.00 -8.18
N GLN A 34 19.30 1.46 -8.93
CA GLN A 34 20.65 0.92 -8.89
C GLN A 34 21.47 1.75 -7.90
N GLY A 35 22.40 1.13 -7.21
CA GLY A 35 23.30 1.79 -6.28
C GLY A 35 24.27 0.80 -5.68
N ASP A 36 25.39 1.31 -5.21
CA ASP A 36 26.40 0.54 -4.48
C ASP A 36 26.00 0.40 -3.00
N GLY A 37 26.60 -0.58 -2.30
CA GLY A 37 26.43 -0.78 -0.87
C GLY A 37 25.42 -1.87 -0.50
N ALA A 38 24.93 -1.79 0.74
CA ALA A 38 24.02 -2.77 1.31
C ALA A 38 22.70 -2.83 0.54
N LYS A 39 22.14 -4.03 0.46
CA LYS A 39 20.83 -4.25 -0.14
C LYS A 39 19.81 -4.57 0.96
N ASN A 40 18.59 -4.05 0.81
CA ASN A 40 17.46 -4.41 1.65
C ASN A 40 16.88 -5.78 1.26
N ARG A 41 15.87 -6.24 1.97
CA ARG A 41 15.21 -7.53 1.72
C ARG A 41 14.63 -7.70 0.31
N HIS A 42 14.42 -6.61 -0.43
CA HIS A 42 13.93 -6.60 -1.80
C HIS A 42 15.04 -6.54 -2.86
N GLY A 43 16.31 -6.57 -2.42
CA GLY A 43 17.47 -6.44 -3.30
C GLY A 43 17.70 -5.03 -3.84
N MET A 44 17.02 -4.03 -3.26
CA MET A 44 17.23 -2.62 -3.57
C MET A 44 18.34 -2.03 -2.69
N PRO A 45 19.05 -0.97 -3.13
CA PRO A 45 19.94 -0.26 -2.23
C PRO A 45 19.21 0.21 -0.98
N VAL A 46 19.81 0.01 0.20
CA VAL A 46 19.31 0.59 1.47
C VAL A 46 19.29 2.14 1.35
N GLU A 47 20.32 2.68 0.70
CA GLU A 47 20.36 4.11 0.34
C GLU A 47 20.32 4.24 -1.18
N PRO A 48 19.15 4.48 -1.80
CA PRO A 48 19.10 4.77 -3.22
C PRO A 48 19.91 6.03 -3.56
N PRO A 49 20.54 6.11 -4.75
CA PRO A 49 21.36 7.26 -5.12
C PRO A 49 20.62 8.60 -5.00
N GLY A 50 21.27 9.60 -4.41
CA GLY A 50 20.71 10.94 -4.26
C GLY A 50 19.71 11.11 -3.11
N GLN A 51 19.61 10.11 -2.22
CA GLN A 51 18.79 10.22 -1.01
C GLN A 51 19.58 10.81 0.17
N ASN A 52 18.89 11.62 0.97
CA ASN A 52 19.36 12.04 2.28
C ASN A 52 18.65 11.18 3.34
N LEU A 53 19.40 10.62 4.27
CA LEU A 53 18.83 9.87 5.38
C LEU A 53 18.31 10.82 6.44
N PHE A 54 17.07 10.61 6.85
CA PHE A 54 16.41 11.34 7.94
C PHE A 54 16.05 10.38 9.08
N GLU A 55 16.06 10.91 10.29
CA GLU A 55 15.47 10.19 11.42
C GLU A 55 13.94 10.22 11.35
N GLN A 56 13.27 9.25 11.98
CA GLN A 56 11.81 9.19 12.00
C GLN A 56 11.16 10.49 12.53
N ALA A 57 11.81 11.17 13.47
CA ALA A 57 11.32 12.44 14.03
C ALA A 57 11.37 13.61 13.04
N GLU A 58 12.16 13.47 11.98
CA GLU A 58 12.34 14.47 10.91
C GLU A 58 11.47 14.15 9.68
N TRP A 59 10.59 13.15 9.77
CA TRP A 59 9.79 12.70 8.64
C TRP A 59 9.05 13.86 7.96
N PRO A 60 9.43 14.23 6.72
CA PRO A 60 8.81 15.35 6.02
C PRO A 60 7.32 15.12 5.75
N VAL A 61 6.51 16.14 5.97
CA VAL A 61 5.08 16.12 5.65
C VAL A 61 4.88 16.66 4.24
N LEU A 62 4.33 15.82 3.36
CA LEU A 62 3.96 16.19 2.00
C LEU A 62 2.48 15.82 1.78
N ASP A 63 1.70 16.76 1.26
CA ASP A 63 0.29 16.57 0.89
C ASP A 63 -0.06 17.36 -0.38
N ILE A 64 -1.30 17.31 -0.79
CA ILE A 64 -1.81 18.06 -1.96
C ILE A 64 -2.56 19.33 -1.55
N GLY A 65 -2.26 19.87 -0.36
CA GLY A 65 -2.78 21.13 0.15
C GLY A 65 -3.85 20.99 1.24
N GLN A 66 -4.19 19.78 1.65
CA GLN A 66 -5.14 19.52 2.73
C GLN A 66 -4.72 18.33 3.58
N THR A 67 -4.81 18.48 4.90
CA THR A 67 -4.61 17.38 5.85
C THR A 67 -5.95 17.02 6.49
N PRO A 68 -6.62 15.97 6.04
CA PRO A 68 -7.90 15.52 6.61
C PRO A 68 -7.74 15.12 8.08
N LYS A 69 -8.65 15.58 8.94
CA LYS A 69 -8.75 15.13 10.32
C LYS A 69 -9.93 14.18 10.44
N ILE A 70 -9.65 12.90 10.38
CA ILE A 70 -10.67 11.84 10.37
C ILE A 70 -10.68 11.18 11.73
N ALA A 71 -11.78 11.36 12.47
CA ALA A 71 -11.99 10.60 13.70
C ALA A 71 -12.20 9.11 13.36
N THR A 72 -11.62 8.23 14.13
CA THR A 72 -11.66 6.77 13.89
C THR A 72 -13.09 6.23 13.81
N GLU A 73 -14.01 6.78 14.59
CA GLU A 73 -15.43 6.38 14.59
C GLU A 73 -16.12 6.69 13.25
N LYS A 74 -15.60 7.66 12.51
CA LYS A 74 -16.12 8.08 11.20
C LYS A 74 -15.34 7.45 10.05
N TRP A 75 -14.14 6.94 10.31
CA TRP A 75 -13.34 6.33 9.27
C TRP A 75 -14.00 5.06 8.73
N ARG A 76 -13.98 4.91 7.44
CA ARG A 76 -14.44 3.71 6.73
C ARG A 76 -13.46 3.39 5.61
N LEU A 77 -13.27 2.10 5.37
CA LEU A 77 -12.56 1.60 4.20
C LEU A 77 -13.55 0.85 3.31
N THR A 78 -13.82 1.37 2.14
CA THR A 78 -14.63 0.70 1.11
C THR A 78 -13.72 -0.07 0.16
N ILE A 79 -14.10 -1.28 -0.19
CA ILE A 79 -13.43 -2.13 -1.18
C ILE A 79 -14.48 -2.54 -2.22
N ASP A 80 -14.28 -2.11 -3.47
CA ASP A 80 -15.23 -2.32 -4.55
C ASP A 80 -14.56 -2.44 -5.94
N GLY A 81 -15.32 -2.25 -7.00
CA GLY A 81 -14.85 -2.38 -8.38
C GLY A 81 -14.86 -3.84 -8.86
N ALA A 82 -13.77 -4.31 -9.45
CA ALA A 82 -13.64 -5.68 -9.97
C ALA A 82 -13.44 -6.70 -8.83
N VAL A 83 -14.45 -6.85 -7.99
CA VAL A 83 -14.55 -7.81 -6.89
C VAL A 83 -15.91 -8.52 -6.91
N THR A 84 -15.98 -9.75 -6.39
CA THR A 84 -17.25 -10.49 -6.29
C THR A 84 -17.94 -10.28 -4.94
N ARG A 85 -17.23 -9.76 -3.94
CA ARG A 85 -17.73 -9.48 -2.60
C ARG A 85 -17.27 -8.08 -2.12
N PRO A 86 -17.92 -6.99 -2.55
CA PRO A 86 -17.64 -5.67 -2.04
C PRO A 86 -17.70 -5.61 -0.52
N GLN A 87 -16.78 -4.88 0.11
CA GLN A 87 -16.64 -4.77 1.55
C GLN A 87 -16.67 -3.31 2.00
N THR A 88 -17.11 -3.09 3.22
CA THR A 88 -16.89 -1.81 3.91
C THR A 88 -16.56 -2.13 5.36
N PHE A 89 -15.39 -1.67 5.81
CA PHE A 89 -14.92 -1.88 7.16
C PHE A 89 -15.10 -0.60 7.99
N SER A 90 -15.65 -0.72 9.19
CA SER A 90 -15.49 0.28 10.24
C SER A 90 -14.08 0.19 10.83
N TRP A 91 -13.71 1.15 11.67
CA TRP A 91 -12.45 1.12 12.39
C TRP A 91 -12.31 -0.16 13.24
N GLU A 92 -13.34 -0.50 13.98
CA GLU A 92 -13.37 -1.68 14.86
C GLU A 92 -13.22 -2.99 14.05
N GLN A 93 -13.91 -3.06 12.91
CA GLN A 93 -13.81 -4.22 12.02
C GLN A 93 -12.41 -4.33 11.41
N PHE A 94 -11.80 -3.21 10.99
CA PHE A 94 -10.44 -3.18 10.48
C PHE A 94 -9.42 -3.59 11.55
N GLN A 95 -9.58 -3.13 12.80
CA GLN A 95 -8.72 -3.52 13.91
C GLN A 95 -8.87 -5.00 14.30
N ALA A 96 -10.02 -5.61 14.04
CA ALA A 96 -10.28 -7.03 14.29
C ALA A 96 -9.67 -7.97 13.24
N LEU A 97 -9.19 -7.44 12.10
CA LEU A 97 -8.48 -8.23 11.10
C LEU A 97 -7.10 -8.65 11.62
N PRO A 98 -6.49 -9.71 11.06
CA PRO A 98 -5.12 -10.09 11.39
C PRO A 98 -4.15 -8.93 11.23
N GLN A 99 -3.51 -8.54 12.31
CA GLN A 99 -2.54 -7.46 12.37
C GLN A 99 -1.13 -8.00 12.25
N VAL A 100 -0.27 -7.30 11.53
CA VAL A 100 1.15 -7.61 11.41
C VAL A 100 2.01 -6.41 11.81
N ASP A 101 3.13 -6.70 12.46
CA ASP A 101 4.21 -5.75 12.68
C ASP A 101 5.28 -5.98 11.61
N ASP A 102 5.73 -4.92 10.98
CA ASP A 102 6.77 -4.99 9.95
C ASP A 102 7.70 -3.78 10.03
N GLN A 103 8.97 -4.01 9.72
CA GLN A 103 10.00 -2.99 9.68
C GLN A 103 10.37 -2.75 8.22
N GLN A 104 10.20 -1.52 7.76
CA GLN A 104 10.33 -1.15 6.35
C GLN A 104 11.13 0.14 6.18
N ASP A 105 11.89 0.20 5.08
CA ASP A 105 12.48 1.44 4.61
C ASP A 105 11.45 2.25 3.84
N PHE A 106 11.54 3.57 3.96
CA PHE A 106 10.60 4.49 3.34
C PHE A 106 11.36 5.50 2.48
N HIS A 107 11.17 5.44 1.16
CA HIS A 107 11.91 6.24 0.20
C HIS A 107 10.99 7.22 -0.54
N CYS A 108 11.31 8.50 -0.52
CA CYS A 108 10.57 9.51 -1.25
C CYS A 108 11.34 10.00 -2.48
N VAL A 109 10.67 10.11 -3.62
CA VAL A 109 11.26 10.61 -4.87
C VAL A 109 11.82 12.03 -4.73
N THR A 110 11.43 12.78 -3.72
CA THR A 110 11.95 14.13 -3.44
C THR A 110 13.34 14.13 -2.77
N GLY A 111 14.02 12.98 -2.70
CA GLY A 111 15.43 12.89 -2.34
C GLY A 111 15.70 12.64 -0.86
N TRP A 112 14.81 11.96 -0.14
CA TRP A 112 15.03 11.57 1.23
C TRP A 112 14.50 10.15 1.53
N SER A 113 15.11 9.53 2.53
CA SER A 113 14.75 8.20 3.00
C SER A 113 14.76 8.14 4.53
N ILE A 114 13.91 7.29 5.08
CA ILE A 114 13.92 6.91 6.50
C ILE A 114 14.00 5.38 6.53
N LEU A 115 14.98 4.87 7.26
CA LEU A 115 15.20 3.43 7.38
C LEU A 115 14.51 2.87 8.63
N ASP A 116 14.25 1.58 8.60
CA ASP A 116 13.82 0.81 9.77
C ASP A 116 12.52 1.31 10.42
N MET A 117 11.61 1.87 9.67
CA MET A 117 10.32 2.32 10.18
C MET A 117 9.46 1.14 10.64
N LYS A 118 9.05 1.14 11.91
CA LYS A 118 8.27 0.06 12.53
C LYS A 118 6.78 0.34 12.38
N PHE A 119 6.16 -0.29 11.41
CA PHE A 119 4.73 -0.18 11.15
C PHE A 119 3.94 -1.36 11.72
N ARG A 120 2.68 -1.09 12.06
CA ARG A 120 1.67 -2.13 12.33
C ARG A 120 0.43 -1.85 11.52
N GLY A 121 -0.13 -2.92 10.92
CA GLY A 121 -1.32 -2.80 10.09
C GLY A 121 -1.82 -4.14 9.57
N VAL A 122 -2.70 -4.07 8.58
CA VAL A 122 -3.32 -5.20 7.89
C VAL A 122 -2.64 -5.40 6.54
N ARG A 123 -2.33 -6.64 6.17
CA ARG A 123 -1.82 -6.96 4.84
C ARG A 123 -2.84 -6.61 3.77
N PHE A 124 -2.40 -6.01 2.70
CA PHE A 124 -3.27 -5.71 1.56
C PHE A 124 -3.92 -6.98 1.01
N GLU A 125 -3.17 -8.07 0.89
CA GLU A 125 -3.68 -9.36 0.40
C GLU A 125 -4.86 -9.91 1.24
N THR A 126 -4.87 -9.66 2.56
CA THR A 126 -5.99 -10.05 3.44
C THR A 126 -7.28 -9.36 3.05
N LEU A 127 -7.20 -8.06 2.75
CA LEU A 127 -8.36 -7.27 2.31
C LEU A 127 -8.84 -7.71 0.91
N ALA A 128 -7.90 -7.96 0.00
CA ALA A 128 -8.18 -8.48 -1.34
C ALA A 128 -8.84 -9.86 -1.30
N ALA A 129 -8.38 -10.74 -0.40
CA ALA A 129 -8.94 -12.07 -0.18
C ALA A 129 -10.39 -12.01 0.33
N LEU A 130 -10.69 -11.12 1.27
CA LEU A 130 -12.06 -10.91 1.78
C LEU A 130 -13.00 -10.36 0.71
N ALA A 131 -12.51 -9.48 -0.15
CA ALA A 131 -13.29 -8.88 -1.23
C ALA A 131 -13.50 -9.84 -2.43
N ARG A 132 -12.72 -10.93 -2.52
CA ARG A 132 -12.78 -11.91 -3.63
C ARG A 132 -12.61 -11.24 -4.98
N LEU A 133 -11.37 -11.03 -5.40
CA LEU A 133 -11.05 -10.35 -6.67
C LEU A 133 -11.70 -11.07 -7.85
N ALA A 134 -12.30 -10.30 -8.75
CA ALA A 134 -12.80 -10.84 -10.02
C ALA A 134 -11.63 -11.33 -10.90
N PRO A 135 -11.81 -12.35 -11.73
CA PRO A 135 -10.75 -12.91 -12.58
C PRO A 135 -10.06 -11.88 -13.49
N GLU A 136 -10.79 -10.88 -13.94
CA GLU A 136 -10.33 -9.80 -14.81
C GLU A 136 -9.64 -8.64 -14.08
N ALA A 137 -9.64 -8.60 -12.75
CA ALA A 137 -8.94 -7.57 -12.00
C ALA A 137 -7.44 -7.57 -12.32
N THR A 138 -6.86 -6.39 -12.56
CA THR A 138 -5.44 -6.22 -12.92
C THR A 138 -4.74 -5.20 -12.05
N HIS A 139 -5.47 -4.20 -11.59
CA HIS A 139 -4.96 -3.06 -10.84
C HIS A 139 -5.85 -2.74 -9.66
N VAL A 140 -5.34 -1.94 -8.75
CA VAL A 140 -6.11 -1.26 -7.71
C VAL A 140 -5.84 0.24 -7.78
N MET A 141 -6.88 1.04 -7.65
CA MET A 141 -6.80 2.48 -7.37
C MET A 141 -7.01 2.67 -5.88
N CYS A 142 -6.03 3.25 -5.23
CA CYS A 142 -6.08 3.64 -3.83
C CYS A 142 -6.55 5.09 -3.73
N HIS A 143 -7.70 5.33 -3.11
CA HIS A 143 -8.28 6.66 -2.93
C HIS A 143 -8.09 7.13 -1.49
N ALA A 144 -7.79 8.40 -1.37
CA ALA A 144 -7.56 9.10 -0.10
C ALA A 144 -8.63 10.16 0.18
N ALA A 145 -8.81 10.49 1.44
CA ALA A 145 -9.86 11.43 1.88
C ALA A 145 -9.58 12.89 1.50
N ASP A 146 -8.34 13.23 1.12
CA ASP A 146 -7.95 14.55 0.61
C ASP A 146 -8.19 14.71 -0.91
N GLY A 147 -8.68 13.65 -1.58
CA GLY A 147 -8.85 13.61 -3.03
C GLY A 147 -7.63 13.09 -3.79
N TYR A 148 -6.55 12.72 -3.09
CA TYR A 148 -5.42 12.02 -3.69
C TYR A 148 -5.83 10.62 -4.16
N SER A 149 -5.19 10.16 -5.22
CA SER A 149 -5.32 8.77 -5.68
C SER A 149 -4.04 8.28 -6.33
N THR A 150 -3.77 6.99 -6.23
CA THR A 150 -2.66 6.34 -6.92
C THR A 150 -3.01 4.91 -7.28
N ASN A 151 -2.53 4.45 -8.43
CA ASN A 151 -2.76 3.10 -8.92
C ASN A 151 -1.60 2.18 -8.56
N LEU A 152 -1.91 0.89 -8.44
CA LEU A 152 -0.92 -0.18 -8.35
C LEU A 152 -1.36 -1.36 -9.23
N PRO A 153 -0.45 -1.97 -9.98
CA PRO A 153 -0.70 -3.30 -10.52
C PRO A 153 -0.79 -4.31 -9.37
N LEU A 154 -1.65 -5.32 -9.53
CA LEU A 154 -1.92 -6.27 -8.45
C LEU A 154 -0.70 -7.13 -8.09
N GLU A 155 0.23 -7.36 -9.01
CA GLU A 155 1.50 -8.02 -8.73
C GLU A 155 2.39 -7.26 -7.73
N GLU A 156 2.23 -5.93 -7.64
CA GLU A 156 2.89 -5.12 -6.61
C GLU A 156 2.05 -5.05 -5.33
N ALA A 157 0.74 -4.81 -5.47
CA ALA A 157 -0.14 -4.63 -4.32
C ALA A 157 -0.31 -5.89 -3.46
N LEU A 158 -0.22 -7.08 -4.07
CA LEU A 158 -0.39 -8.38 -3.39
C LEU A 158 0.89 -8.92 -2.75
N LYS A 159 2.01 -8.18 -2.80
CA LYS A 159 3.23 -8.59 -2.10
C LYS A 159 2.98 -8.66 -0.59
N PRO A 160 3.61 -9.61 0.12
CA PRO A 160 3.27 -9.93 1.51
C PRO A 160 3.58 -8.81 2.52
N ASP A 161 4.36 -7.82 2.15
CA ASP A 161 4.75 -6.68 2.97
C ASP A 161 4.09 -5.35 2.54
N VAL A 162 3.14 -5.40 1.62
CA VAL A 162 2.26 -4.26 1.33
C VAL A 162 1.17 -4.20 2.38
N LEU A 163 1.14 -3.11 3.14
CA LEU A 163 0.31 -2.95 4.33
C LEU A 163 -0.58 -1.71 4.26
N LEU A 164 -1.77 -1.82 4.85
CA LEU A 164 -2.54 -0.68 5.33
C LEU A 164 -2.21 -0.50 6.81
N VAL A 165 -1.40 0.53 7.11
CA VAL A 165 -0.84 0.75 8.45
C VAL A 165 -1.59 1.83 9.23
N HIS A 166 -1.72 1.63 10.52
CA HIS A 166 -2.40 2.55 11.45
C HIS A 166 -1.54 2.92 12.66
N THR A 167 -0.39 2.25 12.82
CA THR A 167 0.53 2.47 13.94
C THR A 167 1.96 2.61 13.42
N LEU A 168 2.70 3.53 14.01
CA LEU A 168 4.12 3.76 13.79
C LEU A 168 4.86 3.72 15.14
N ALA A 169 5.88 2.88 15.26
CA ALA A 169 6.69 2.72 16.48
C ALA A 169 5.83 2.55 17.75
N GLY A 170 4.75 1.76 17.65
CA GLY A 170 3.84 1.46 18.77
C GLY A 170 2.85 2.58 19.12
N GLN A 171 2.85 3.70 18.40
CA GLN A 171 1.92 4.81 18.58
C GLN A 171 0.94 4.92 17.42
N PRO A 172 -0.25 5.48 17.62
CA PRO A 172 -1.15 5.78 16.50
C PRO A 172 -0.42 6.56 15.41
N LEU A 173 -0.67 6.22 14.15
CA LEU A 173 -0.07 6.91 13.01
C LEU A 173 -0.43 8.41 13.05
N PRO A 174 0.55 9.32 13.00
CA PRO A 174 0.27 10.76 13.03
C PRO A 174 -0.65 11.18 11.88
N VAL A 175 -1.55 12.13 12.15
CA VAL A 175 -2.53 12.63 11.17
C VAL A 175 -1.82 13.12 9.92
N ASP A 176 -0.75 13.90 10.05
CA ASP A 176 0.02 14.49 8.93
C ASP A 176 0.70 13.43 8.05
N HIS A 177 0.94 12.25 8.60
CA HIS A 177 1.51 11.11 7.90
C HIS A 177 0.48 10.09 7.40
N GLY A 178 -0.82 10.43 7.47
CA GLY A 178 -1.88 9.65 6.86
C GLY A 178 -2.77 8.91 7.86
N GLY A 179 -2.69 9.23 9.16
CA GLY A 179 -3.61 8.66 10.14
C GLY A 179 -5.09 9.01 9.84
N PRO A 180 -6.03 8.11 10.11
CA PRO A 180 -5.84 6.88 10.89
C PRO A 180 -5.22 5.72 10.11
N VAL A 181 -5.28 5.69 8.77
CA VAL A 181 -4.72 4.59 7.95
C VAL A 181 -4.06 5.14 6.69
N ARG A 182 -2.86 4.65 6.40
CA ARG A 182 -2.19 4.84 5.11
C ARG A 182 -1.76 3.51 4.50
N MET A 183 -1.48 3.52 3.21
CA MET A 183 -0.82 2.41 2.55
C MET A 183 0.70 2.58 2.58
N VAL A 184 1.43 1.47 2.72
CA VAL A 184 2.89 1.40 2.58
C VAL A 184 3.22 0.32 1.57
N VAL A 185 4.08 0.65 0.60
CA VAL A 185 4.52 -0.23 -0.49
C VAL A 185 6.05 -0.16 -0.56
N PRO A 186 6.77 -1.05 0.13
CA PRO A 186 8.21 -0.88 0.41
C PRO A 186 9.11 -0.87 -0.82
N GLU A 187 8.73 -1.53 -1.90
CA GLU A 187 9.53 -1.59 -3.13
C GLU A 187 9.34 -0.40 -4.07
N LEU A 188 8.41 0.51 -3.74
CA LEU A 188 8.07 1.64 -4.59
C LEU A 188 8.32 2.96 -3.90
N TRP A 189 8.57 4.01 -4.68
CA TRP A 189 8.61 5.36 -4.15
C TRP A 189 7.31 5.72 -3.41
N ALA A 190 7.44 6.44 -2.30
CA ALA A 190 6.41 6.69 -1.30
C ALA A 190 5.09 7.31 -1.80
N TRP A 191 5.05 7.93 -2.99
CA TRP A 191 3.78 8.44 -3.53
C TRP A 191 2.78 7.34 -3.87
N LYS A 192 3.23 6.08 -4.06
CA LYS A 192 2.33 4.92 -4.20
C LYS A 192 1.65 4.52 -2.89
N GLY A 193 2.14 5.03 -1.78
CA GLY A 193 1.55 4.82 -0.45
C GLY A 193 0.54 5.92 -0.08
N ALA A 194 -0.70 5.83 -0.58
CA ALA A 194 -1.75 6.81 -0.29
C ALA A 194 -1.96 7.01 1.21
N LYS A 195 -1.95 8.27 1.67
CA LYS A 195 -2.30 8.71 3.03
C LYS A 195 -3.83 8.79 3.17
N TRP A 196 -4.34 8.73 4.40
CA TRP A 196 -5.78 8.89 4.71
C TRP A 196 -6.68 8.01 3.83
N ILE A 197 -6.25 6.78 3.59
CA ILE A 197 -6.93 5.87 2.66
C ILE A 197 -8.33 5.54 3.15
N ASN A 198 -9.29 5.59 2.24
CA ASN A 198 -10.71 5.35 2.52
C ASN A 198 -11.39 4.42 1.48
N ARG A 199 -10.75 4.15 0.33
CA ARG A 199 -11.31 3.24 -0.68
C ARG A 199 -10.20 2.55 -1.47
N LEU A 200 -10.39 1.26 -1.70
CA LEU A 200 -9.63 0.43 -2.64
C LEU A 200 -10.59 0.03 -3.77
N GLU A 201 -10.37 0.57 -4.96
CA GLU A 201 -11.16 0.25 -6.15
C GLU A 201 -10.37 -0.69 -7.06
N PHE A 202 -10.79 -1.94 -7.16
CA PHE A 202 -10.15 -2.90 -8.05
C PHE A 202 -10.60 -2.66 -9.50
N LEU A 203 -9.65 -2.69 -10.42
CA LEU A 203 -9.82 -2.30 -11.81
C LEU A 203 -9.41 -3.42 -12.76
N THR A 204 -10.06 -3.47 -13.92
CA THR A 204 -9.73 -4.41 -15.01
C THR A 204 -8.66 -3.88 -15.97
N ARG A 205 -8.22 -2.65 -15.77
CA ARG A 205 -7.21 -1.96 -16.59
C ARG A 205 -6.41 -0.99 -15.75
N ASP A 206 -5.26 -0.59 -16.24
CA ASP A 206 -4.47 0.48 -15.66
C ASP A 206 -5.19 1.84 -15.83
N VAL A 207 -5.35 2.55 -14.71
CA VAL A 207 -5.89 3.92 -14.66
C VAL A 207 -4.93 4.74 -13.82
N ARG A 208 -4.42 5.84 -14.37
CA ARG A 208 -3.43 6.69 -13.71
C ARG A 208 -4.04 7.52 -12.59
N GLY A 209 -3.36 7.58 -11.45
CA GLY A 209 -3.72 8.40 -10.31
C GLY A 209 -3.20 9.84 -10.39
N TYR A 210 -3.20 10.53 -9.24
CA TYR A 210 -2.95 11.97 -9.15
C TYR A 210 -1.59 12.41 -9.70
N TRP A 211 -0.49 11.78 -9.31
CA TRP A 211 0.84 12.14 -9.78
C TRP A 211 1.15 11.54 -11.16
N GLU A 212 0.64 10.35 -11.43
CA GLU A 212 0.86 9.66 -12.71
C GLU A 212 0.28 10.46 -13.90
N ILE A 213 -0.88 11.11 -13.74
CA ILE A 213 -1.43 12.00 -14.79
C ILE A 213 -0.65 13.32 -14.92
N ARG A 214 0.19 13.65 -13.92
CA ARG A 214 1.06 14.84 -13.90
C ARG A 214 2.48 14.54 -14.33
N GLY A 215 2.75 13.37 -14.89
CA GLY A 215 4.01 12.99 -15.50
C GLY A 215 4.98 12.21 -14.62
N TYR A 216 4.58 11.82 -13.39
CA TYR A 216 5.36 10.89 -12.60
C TYR A 216 5.30 9.48 -13.19
N SER A 217 6.32 8.67 -12.89
CA SER A 217 6.37 7.28 -13.33
C SER A 217 5.12 6.52 -12.92
N ASN A 218 4.52 5.77 -13.84
CA ASN A 218 3.36 4.94 -13.51
C ASN A 218 3.73 3.73 -12.64
N THR A 219 5.00 3.36 -12.62
CA THR A 219 5.52 2.17 -11.94
C THR A 219 6.22 2.50 -10.63
N ALA A 220 6.74 3.70 -10.47
CA ALA A 220 7.39 4.22 -9.26
C ALA A 220 8.61 3.39 -8.76
N HIS A 221 9.38 2.85 -9.72
CA HIS A 221 10.68 2.22 -9.46
C HIS A 221 11.83 3.19 -9.61
#